data_4070a971914b5d7ea6e16a5777327df2
#
_entry.id   4070a971914b5d7ea6e16a5777327df2
#
_cell.length_a   1.000
_cell.length_b   1.000
_cell.length_c   1.000
_cell.angle_alpha   90.00
_cell.angle_beta   90.00
_cell.angle_gamma   90.00
#
_symmetry.space_group_name_H-M   'P 1'
#
loop_
_entity.id
_entity.type
_entity.pdbx_description
1 polymer ?
#
loop_
_entity_poly.entity_id
_entity_poly.type
_entity_poly.pdbx_seq_one_letter_code
_entity_poly.pdbx_strand_id
1 'polypeptide(L)'
;ASLGLPGLAGFWGEFMALLGAYNPLPGLNITIFRSSMVAGAIGTVLTAGYLLWMLQRVNLGEPKEEWLDKELHDADNYELVAWIPLVILTVLIGVFPKLIFGATNDAVIALVSKAFGG
;
A
#
# COMPACT_ATOMS: atom_id res chain seq x y z
N ALA A 1 -4.97 -3.24 2.12
CA ALA A 1 -3.97 -2.18 1.99
C ALA A 1 -2.81 -2.62 1.09
N SER A 2 -2.27 -3.81 1.29
CA SER A 2 -1.14 -4.36 0.49
C SER A 2 -1.45 -4.59 -0.99
N LEU A 3 -2.71 -4.55 -1.40
CA LEU A 3 -3.16 -4.64 -2.80
C LEU A 3 -3.07 -3.30 -3.54
N GLY A 4 -2.67 -2.22 -2.87
CA GLY A 4 -2.68 -0.88 -3.49
C GLY A 4 -4.07 -0.39 -3.89
N LEU A 5 -5.13 -0.82 -3.18
CA LEU A 5 -6.50 -0.41 -3.52
C LEU A 5 -6.74 1.07 -3.20
N PRO A 6 -7.36 1.83 -4.14
CA PRO A 6 -7.75 3.20 -3.89
C PRO A 6 -8.67 3.31 -2.65
N GLY A 7 -8.38 4.27 -1.77
CA GLY A 7 -9.08 4.44 -0.50
C GLY A 7 -8.43 3.73 0.69
N LEU A 8 -7.33 2.99 0.47
CA LEU A 8 -6.51 2.39 1.52
C LEU A 8 -5.11 3.01 1.54
N ALA A 9 -4.46 2.98 2.71
CA ALA A 9 -3.18 3.68 2.94
C ALA A 9 -2.06 3.32 1.96
N GLY A 10 -1.99 2.06 1.50
CA GLY A 10 -0.95 1.58 0.58
C GLY A 10 -0.98 2.23 -0.80
N PHE A 11 -2.16 2.56 -1.30
CA PHE A 11 -2.34 3.11 -2.65
C PHE A 11 -1.51 4.39 -2.91
N TRP A 12 -1.55 5.32 -1.98
CA TRP A 12 -0.90 6.61 -2.18
C TRP A 12 0.61 6.52 -2.27
N GLY A 13 1.23 5.64 -1.48
CA GLY A 13 2.68 5.41 -1.53
C GLY A 13 3.13 4.82 -2.87
N GLU A 14 2.45 3.79 -3.32
CA GLU A 14 2.74 3.13 -4.61
C GLU A 14 2.50 4.08 -5.79
N PHE A 15 1.37 4.77 -5.80
CA PHE A 15 1.00 5.70 -6.86
C PHE A 15 2.02 6.85 -6.97
N MET A 16 2.41 7.47 -5.85
CA MET A 16 3.37 8.57 -5.85
C MET A 16 4.77 8.10 -6.26
N ALA A 17 5.18 6.90 -5.87
CA ALA A 17 6.46 6.32 -6.30
C ALA A 17 6.50 6.10 -7.81
N LEU A 18 5.44 5.53 -8.39
CA LEU A 18 5.31 5.32 -9.84
C LEU A 18 5.26 6.64 -10.60
N LEU A 19 4.51 7.62 -10.08
CA LEU A 19 4.42 8.96 -10.70
C LEU A 19 5.77 9.68 -10.67
N GLY A 20 6.50 9.62 -9.57
CA GLY A 20 7.86 10.18 -9.46
C GLY A 20 8.84 9.51 -10.42
N ALA A 21 8.75 8.20 -10.59
CA ALA A 21 9.57 7.47 -11.56
C ALA A 21 9.18 7.80 -13.03
N TYR A 22 7.91 8.10 -13.30
CA TYR A 22 7.48 8.52 -14.64
C TYR A 22 8.04 9.89 -15.03
N ASN A 23 8.12 10.81 -14.07
CA ASN A 23 8.56 12.19 -14.30
C ASN A 23 9.79 12.53 -13.43
N PRO A 24 10.97 11.95 -13.72
CA PRO A 24 12.17 12.16 -12.94
C PRO A 24 12.68 13.60 -13.06
N LEU A 25 13.46 14.05 -12.07
CA LEU A 25 14.09 15.35 -12.05
C LEU A 25 15.06 15.55 -13.22
N PRO A 26 15.26 16.80 -13.69
CA PRO A 26 16.24 17.13 -14.71
C PRO A 26 17.64 16.62 -14.33
N GLY A 27 18.33 16.01 -15.31
CA GLY A 27 19.67 15.42 -15.09
C GLY A 27 19.66 13.92 -14.77
N LEU A 28 18.50 13.31 -14.50
CA LEU A 28 18.36 11.87 -14.33
C LEU A 28 18.03 11.18 -15.66
N ASN A 29 18.44 9.92 -15.80
CA ASN A 29 18.19 9.16 -17.03
C ASN A 29 16.72 8.74 -17.12
N ILE A 30 15.95 9.44 -17.95
CA ILE A 30 14.51 9.23 -18.15
C ILE A 30 14.18 7.80 -18.54
N THR A 31 15.01 7.17 -19.37
CA THR A 31 14.78 5.80 -19.84
C THR A 31 14.83 4.79 -18.71
N ILE A 32 15.83 4.91 -17.82
CA ILE A 32 15.98 4.03 -16.66
C ILE A 32 14.79 4.22 -15.71
N PHE A 33 14.42 5.44 -15.40
CA PHE A 33 13.31 5.72 -14.49
C PHE A 33 11.97 5.23 -15.02
N ARG A 34 11.68 5.45 -16.30
CA ARG A 34 10.45 4.96 -16.92
C ARG A 34 10.41 3.45 -17.05
N SER A 35 11.53 2.78 -17.35
CA SER A 35 11.56 1.33 -17.37
C SER A 35 11.36 0.74 -15.96
N SER A 36 11.93 1.37 -14.94
CA SER A 36 11.70 1.00 -13.53
C SER A 36 10.25 1.19 -13.12
N MET A 37 9.59 2.27 -13.57
CA MET A 37 8.17 2.49 -13.34
C MET A 37 7.31 1.38 -13.97
N VAL A 38 7.60 1.00 -15.22
CA VAL A 38 6.89 -0.10 -15.89
C VAL A 38 7.09 -1.42 -15.13
N ALA A 39 8.31 -1.72 -14.72
CA ALA A 39 8.61 -2.90 -13.91
C ALA A 39 7.87 -2.87 -12.56
N GLY A 40 7.82 -1.71 -11.89
CA GLY A 40 7.06 -1.52 -10.66
C GLY A 40 5.56 -1.70 -10.86
N ALA A 41 5.00 -1.15 -11.95
CA ALA A 41 3.58 -1.32 -12.28
C ALA A 41 3.21 -2.80 -12.54
N ILE A 42 4.07 -3.55 -13.22
CA ILE A 42 3.90 -5.01 -13.38
C ILE A 42 3.98 -5.70 -12.02
N GLY A 43 4.91 -5.28 -11.16
CA GLY A 43 5.05 -5.80 -9.80
C GLY A 43 3.78 -5.62 -8.96
N THR A 44 3.13 -4.45 -9.02
CA THR A 44 1.86 -4.21 -8.31
C THR A 44 0.74 -5.12 -8.81
N VAL A 45 0.64 -5.35 -10.12
CA VAL A 45 -0.35 -6.29 -10.69
C VAL A 45 -0.09 -7.72 -10.21
N LEU A 46 1.17 -8.17 -10.20
CA LEU A 46 1.54 -9.49 -9.70
C LEU A 46 1.24 -9.64 -8.20
N THR A 47 1.52 -8.60 -7.42
CA THR A 47 1.19 -8.54 -5.98
C THR A 47 -0.31 -8.67 -5.75
N ALA A 48 -1.12 -7.94 -6.50
CA ALA A 48 -2.58 -8.06 -6.45
C ALA A 48 -3.03 -9.49 -6.80
N GLY A 49 -2.45 -10.08 -7.83
CA GLY A 49 -2.77 -11.45 -8.27
C GLY A 49 -2.51 -12.48 -7.18
N TYR A 50 -1.31 -12.50 -6.57
CA TYR A 50 -1.01 -13.50 -5.55
C TYR A 50 -1.79 -13.28 -4.24
N LEU A 51 -2.06 -12.02 -3.86
CA LEU A 51 -2.85 -11.71 -2.66
C LEU A 51 -4.32 -12.12 -2.84
N LEU A 52 -4.91 -11.88 -4.02
CA LEU A 52 -6.27 -12.35 -4.32
C LEU A 52 -6.34 -13.87 -4.34
N TRP A 53 -5.33 -14.53 -4.91
CA TRP A 53 -5.25 -15.98 -4.90
C TRP A 53 -5.12 -16.55 -3.48
N MET A 54 -4.32 -15.89 -2.62
CA MET A 54 -4.22 -16.25 -1.21
C MET A 54 -5.57 -16.08 -0.49
N LEU A 55 -6.26 -14.95 -0.69
CA LEU A 55 -7.59 -14.70 -0.11
C LEU A 55 -8.61 -15.75 -0.55
N GLN A 56 -8.60 -16.10 -1.82
CA GLN A 56 -9.48 -17.16 -2.34
C GLN A 56 -9.24 -18.50 -1.64
N ARG A 57 -7.98 -18.87 -1.41
CA ARG A 57 -7.65 -20.15 -0.75
C ARG A 57 -7.95 -20.15 0.75
N VAL A 58 -7.72 -19.04 1.43
CA VAL A 58 -7.87 -18.94 2.88
C VAL A 58 -9.33 -18.72 3.27
N ASN A 59 -10.03 -17.82 2.58
CA ASN A 59 -11.37 -17.38 2.98
C ASN A 59 -12.51 -18.06 2.21
N LEU A 60 -12.25 -18.53 0.97
CA LEU A 60 -13.26 -19.12 0.08
C LEU A 60 -12.98 -20.59 -0.21
N GLY A 61 -11.93 -21.16 0.37
CA GLY A 61 -11.62 -22.59 0.24
C GLY A 61 -12.53 -23.45 1.13
N GLU A 62 -12.73 -24.71 0.74
CA GLU A 62 -13.38 -25.67 1.62
C GLU A 62 -12.49 -25.95 2.84
N PRO A 63 -13.04 -25.94 4.07
CA PRO A 63 -12.29 -26.27 5.26
C PRO A 63 -11.84 -27.74 5.19
N LYS A 64 -10.59 -28.02 5.57
CA LYS A 64 -10.11 -29.39 5.69
C LYS A 64 -10.88 -30.12 6.79
N GLU A 65 -11.06 -31.41 6.65
CA GLU A 65 -11.79 -32.28 7.61
C GLU A 65 -11.30 -32.11 9.04
N GLU A 66 -10.01 -31.84 9.25
CA GLU A 66 -9.42 -31.58 10.58
C GLU A 66 -9.99 -30.34 11.29
N TRP A 67 -10.62 -29.42 10.58
CA TRP A 67 -11.16 -28.17 11.11
C TRP A 67 -12.69 -28.20 11.26
N LEU A 68 -13.38 -29.20 10.68
CA LEU A 68 -14.83 -29.31 10.73
C LEU A 68 -15.35 -29.58 12.16
N ASP A 69 -14.56 -30.29 12.96
CA ASP A 69 -14.91 -30.65 14.36
C ASP A 69 -14.34 -29.69 15.43
N LYS A 70 -13.61 -28.64 15.00
CA LYS A 70 -13.05 -27.64 15.94
C LYS A 70 -13.99 -26.45 16.04
N GLU A 71 -14.46 -26.18 17.25
CA GLU A 71 -15.10 -24.92 17.59
C GLU A 71 -14.05 -23.80 17.50
N LEU A 72 -14.06 -23.08 16.39
CA LEU A 72 -13.26 -21.86 16.22
C LEU A 72 -13.97 -20.74 16.96
N HIS A 73 -13.36 -20.25 18.03
CA HIS A 73 -13.86 -19.06 18.71
C HIS A 73 -13.69 -17.84 17.80
N ASP A 74 -14.70 -16.99 17.77
CA ASP A 74 -14.65 -15.70 17.11
C ASP A 74 -13.67 -14.77 17.84
N ALA A 75 -13.27 -13.67 17.17
CA ALA A 75 -12.29 -12.72 17.71
C ALA A 75 -12.74 -12.19 19.09
N ASP A 76 -11.86 -12.28 20.08
CA ASP A 76 -12.14 -11.77 21.42
C ASP A 76 -12.07 -10.22 21.44
N ASN A 77 -12.72 -9.62 22.44
CA ASN A 77 -12.75 -8.17 22.59
C ASN A 77 -11.35 -7.53 22.64
N TYR A 78 -10.37 -8.22 23.22
CA TYR A 78 -8.98 -7.74 23.24
C TYR A 78 -8.35 -7.70 21.84
N GLU A 79 -8.65 -8.67 21.00
CA GLU A 79 -8.19 -8.72 19.61
C GLU A 79 -8.85 -7.61 18.79
N LEU A 80 -10.15 -7.39 18.98
CA LEU A 80 -10.88 -6.30 18.33
C LEU A 80 -10.32 -4.92 18.69
N VAL A 81 -9.99 -4.69 19.97
CA VAL A 81 -9.36 -3.43 20.41
C VAL A 81 -8.01 -3.20 19.73
N ALA A 82 -7.25 -4.25 19.43
CA ALA A 82 -5.98 -4.14 18.72
C ALA A 82 -6.17 -3.89 17.21
N TRP A 83 -7.16 -4.52 16.59
CA TRP A 83 -7.37 -4.49 15.13
C TRP A 83 -8.13 -3.27 14.63
N ILE A 84 -9.18 -2.85 15.38
CA ILE A 84 -10.04 -1.74 14.97
C ILE A 84 -9.26 -0.44 14.72
N PRO A 85 -8.35 0.02 15.61
CA PRO A 85 -7.55 1.22 15.36
C PRO A 85 -6.70 1.14 14.08
N LEU A 86 -6.13 -0.03 13.80
CA LEU A 86 -5.31 -0.25 12.61
C LEU A 86 -6.15 -0.16 11.33
N VAL A 87 -7.34 -0.76 11.33
CA VAL A 87 -8.27 -0.68 10.21
C VAL A 87 -8.74 0.75 10.00
N ILE A 88 -9.13 1.44 11.07
CA ILE A 88 -9.56 2.84 11.00
C ILE A 88 -8.45 3.72 10.43
N LEU A 89 -7.21 3.60 10.92
CA LEU A 89 -6.07 4.37 10.42
C LEU A 89 -5.78 4.07 8.95
N THR A 90 -5.87 2.81 8.54
CA THR A 90 -5.66 2.40 7.15
C THR A 90 -6.65 3.05 6.20
N VAL A 91 -7.93 3.09 6.58
CA VAL A 91 -9.00 3.72 5.79
C VAL A 91 -8.87 5.25 5.85
N LEU A 92 -8.63 5.80 7.04
CA LEU A 92 -8.52 7.25 7.24
C LEU A 92 -7.37 7.84 6.42
N ILE A 93 -6.21 7.22 6.42
CA ILE A 93 -5.06 7.64 5.61
C ILE A 93 -5.33 7.45 4.12
N GLY A 94 -6.03 6.39 3.74
CA GLY A 94 -6.38 6.12 2.36
C GLY A 94 -7.36 7.13 1.77
N VAL A 95 -8.36 7.56 2.56
CA VAL A 95 -9.39 8.52 2.13
C VAL A 95 -8.92 9.97 2.30
N PHE A 96 -8.11 10.24 3.34
CA PHE A 96 -7.57 11.59 3.64
C PHE A 96 -6.04 11.61 3.62
N PRO A 97 -5.40 11.41 2.45
CA PRO A 97 -3.95 11.36 2.33
C PRO A 97 -3.28 12.69 2.75
N LYS A 98 -4.04 13.78 2.72
CA LYS A 98 -3.58 15.11 3.15
C LYS A 98 -3.04 15.11 4.60
N LEU A 99 -3.51 14.21 5.46
CA LEU A 99 -3.00 14.09 6.83
C LEU A 99 -1.50 13.76 6.88
N ILE A 100 -1.03 12.89 5.98
CA ILE A 100 0.39 12.54 5.90
C ILE A 100 1.14 13.54 5.02
N PHE A 101 0.62 13.83 3.83
CA PHE A 101 1.30 14.72 2.90
C PHE A 101 1.39 16.15 3.43
N GLY A 102 0.40 16.63 4.20
CA GLY A 102 0.47 17.93 4.85
C GLY A 102 1.60 18.03 5.88
N ALA A 103 1.88 16.96 6.60
CA ALA A 103 2.98 16.95 7.59
C ALA A 103 4.36 16.76 6.96
N THR A 104 4.46 16.09 5.81
CA THR A 104 5.74 15.78 5.15
C THR A 104 6.12 16.76 4.05
N ASN A 105 5.15 17.49 3.49
CA ASN A 105 5.35 18.33 2.32
C ASN A 105 6.45 19.40 2.53
N ASP A 106 6.43 20.10 3.67
CA ASP A 106 7.40 21.16 3.97
C ASP A 106 8.82 20.59 4.09
N ALA A 107 8.97 19.42 4.70
CA ALA A 107 10.25 18.74 4.82
C ALA A 107 10.77 18.28 3.44
N VAL A 108 9.88 17.76 2.58
CA VAL A 108 10.24 17.35 1.22
C VAL A 108 10.63 18.56 0.37
N ILE A 109 9.87 19.65 0.41
CA ILE A 109 10.20 20.89 -0.31
C ILE A 109 11.56 21.44 0.16
N ALA A 110 11.82 21.47 1.46
CA ALA A 110 13.11 21.92 2.01
C ALA A 110 14.28 21.05 1.55
N LEU A 111 14.10 19.72 1.49
CA LEU A 111 15.12 18.80 0.99
C LEU A 111 15.37 18.98 -0.52
N VAL A 112 14.31 19.10 -1.31
CA VAL A 112 14.42 19.32 -2.77
C VAL A 112 15.06 20.66 -3.08
N SER A 113 14.68 21.73 -2.40
CA SER A 113 15.28 23.05 -2.58
C SER A 113 16.77 23.07 -2.20
N LYS A 114 17.16 22.34 -1.16
CA LYS A 114 18.56 22.24 -0.74
C LYS A 114 19.39 21.37 -1.69
N ALA A 115 18.80 20.34 -2.27
CA ALA A 115 19.50 19.41 -3.16
C ALA A 115 19.64 19.93 -4.60
N PHE A 116 18.67 20.73 -5.07
CA PHE A 116 18.54 21.11 -6.49
C PHE A 116 18.36 22.63 -6.70
N GLY A 117 18.27 23.41 -5.63
CA GLY A 117 18.02 24.87 -5.66
C GLY A 117 19.29 25.73 -5.50
N GLY A 118 20.47 25.17 -5.88
CA GLY A 118 21.74 25.89 -5.95
C GLY A 118 22.00 26.45 -7.34
#